data_aeba32fdf823958c52cc6a4f81da809b
#
_entry.id   aeba32fdf823958c52cc6a4f81da809b
#
_cell.length_a   1.000
_cell.length_b   1.000
_cell.length_c   1.000
_cell.angle_alpha   90.00
_cell.angle_beta   90.00
_cell.angle_gamma   90.00
#
_symmetry.space_group_name_H-M   'P 1'
#
loop_
_entity.id
_entity.type
_entity.pdbx_description
1 polymer ?
#
loop_
_entity_poly.entity_id
_entity_poly.type
_entity_poly.pdbx_seq_one_letter_code
_entity_poly.pdbx_strand_id
1 'polypeptide(L)'
;MKRLILASVFALGFVGSASAQTADSSPITETIKNQIEAFKMDDFARAFEYASPNIRGLFGTPERFGMMVQNGYPMVWRPADVEFLSLRQRMGRIVQRVQIRDAQGELHQLDYFMIRTGDTWHINGVQMVRIPGVGA
;
A
#
# COMPACT_ATOMS: atom_id res chain seq x y z
N MET A 1 -60.09 -31.74 -20.55
CA MET A 1 -59.53 -30.38 -20.57
C MET A 1 -58.15 -30.38 -19.93
N LYS A 2 -57.21 -30.10 -20.76
CA LYS A 2 -55.83 -30.14 -20.31
C LYS A 2 -55.36 -28.73 -19.98
N ARG A 3 -54.92 -28.53 -18.79
CA ARG A 3 -54.31 -27.29 -18.41
C ARG A 3 -52.82 -27.47 -18.46
N LEU A 4 -52.22 -26.72 -19.34
CA LEU A 4 -50.78 -26.58 -19.39
C LEU A 4 -50.36 -25.54 -18.36
N ILE A 5 -49.71 -26.02 -17.33
CA ILE A 5 -49.03 -25.11 -16.41
C ILE A 5 -47.66 -24.89 -16.98
N LEU A 6 -47.47 -23.75 -17.59
CA LEU A 6 -46.10 -23.28 -17.92
C LEU A 6 -45.46 -22.86 -16.63
N ALA A 7 -44.60 -23.70 -16.15
CA ALA A 7 -43.65 -23.29 -15.12
C ALA A 7 -42.59 -22.45 -15.80
N SER A 8 -42.73 -21.16 -15.72
CA SER A 8 -41.65 -20.27 -16.08
C SER A 8 -40.55 -20.42 -15.03
N VAL A 9 -39.57 -21.18 -15.38
CA VAL A 9 -38.32 -21.16 -14.62
C VAL A 9 -37.63 -19.82 -14.92
N PHE A 10 -37.80 -18.90 -14.02
CA PHE A 10 -37.01 -17.69 -14.00
C PHE A 10 -35.64 -18.11 -13.53
N ALA A 11 -34.75 -18.34 -14.48
CA ALA A 11 -33.33 -18.42 -14.16
C ALA A 11 -32.87 -17.00 -13.84
N LEU A 12 -32.83 -16.66 -12.57
CA LEU A 12 -32.08 -15.51 -12.12
C LEU A 12 -30.63 -15.77 -12.45
N GLY A 13 -30.19 -15.21 -13.55
CA GLY A 13 -28.79 -15.12 -13.82
C GLY A 13 -28.16 -14.25 -12.74
N PHE A 14 -27.48 -14.87 -11.83
CA PHE A 14 -26.61 -14.15 -10.94
C PHE A 14 -25.48 -13.58 -11.78
N VAL A 15 -25.62 -12.32 -12.14
CA VAL A 15 -24.46 -11.57 -12.64
C VAL A 15 -23.64 -11.27 -11.41
N GLY A 16 -22.72 -12.17 -11.10
CA GLY A 16 -21.71 -11.90 -10.11
C GLY A 16 -20.88 -10.72 -10.59
N SER A 17 -21.09 -9.57 -10.00
CA SER A 17 -20.16 -8.45 -10.21
C SER A 17 -18.82 -8.86 -9.63
N ALA A 18 -17.92 -9.24 -10.51
CA ALA A 18 -16.55 -9.49 -10.11
C ALA A 18 -15.90 -8.16 -9.79
N SER A 19 -15.79 -7.86 -8.50
CA SER A 19 -14.95 -6.76 -8.01
C SER A 19 -13.50 -7.22 -7.83
N ALA A 20 -13.03 -8.11 -8.69
CA ALA A 20 -11.72 -8.74 -8.57
C ALA A 20 -10.55 -7.77 -8.74
N GLN A 21 -10.76 -6.60 -9.39
CA GLN A 21 -9.67 -5.66 -9.65
C GLN A 21 -9.17 -4.92 -8.41
N THR A 22 -9.99 -4.80 -7.37
CA THR A 22 -9.58 -4.15 -6.13
C THR A 22 -8.89 -5.08 -5.17
N ALA A 23 -9.02 -6.39 -5.36
CA ALA A 23 -8.42 -7.40 -4.48
C ALA A 23 -6.90 -7.49 -4.65
N ASP A 24 -6.36 -7.19 -5.84
CA ASP A 24 -4.95 -7.41 -6.15
C ASP A 24 -4.02 -6.36 -5.54
N SER A 25 -4.49 -5.13 -5.38
CA SER A 25 -3.72 -4.07 -4.75
C SER A 25 -3.88 -4.05 -3.23
N SER A 26 -4.94 -4.65 -2.71
CA SER A 26 -5.32 -4.59 -1.32
C SER A 26 -4.25 -5.09 -0.35
N PRO A 27 -3.59 -6.25 -0.56
CA PRO A 27 -2.54 -6.70 0.34
C PRO A 27 -1.32 -5.77 0.35
N ILE A 28 -1.03 -5.12 -0.78
CA ILE A 28 0.09 -4.18 -0.90
C ILE A 28 -0.22 -2.90 -0.13
N THR A 29 -1.38 -2.30 -0.37
CA THR A 29 -1.79 -1.08 0.32
C THR A 29 -1.97 -1.32 1.82
N GLU A 30 -2.47 -2.49 2.21
CA GLU A 30 -2.58 -2.90 3.60
C GLU A 30 -1.22 -2.93 4.31
N THR A 31 -0.21 -3.50 3.67
CA THR A 31 1.15 -3.55 4.23
C THR A 31 1.69 -2.15 4.48
N ILE A 32 1.56 -1.25 3.50
CA ILE A 32 2.02 0.14 3.61
C ILE A 32 1.24 0.88 4.71
N LYS A 33 -0.06 0.73 4.70
CA LYS A 33 -0.96 1.34 5.67
C LYS A 33 -0.63 0.91 7.10
N ASN A 34 -0.44 -0.37 7.30
CA ASN A 34 -0.12 -0.93 8.62
C ASN A 34 1.23 -0.42 9.12
N GLN A 35 2.21 -0.27 8.24
CA GLN A 35 3.49 0.30 8.61
C GLN A 35 3.34 1.77 9.03
N ILE A 36 2.60 2.56 8.28
CA ILE A 36 2.35 3.97 8.60
C ILE A 36 1.62 4.09 9.95
N GLU A 37 0.63 3.25 10.20
CA GLU A 37 -0.07 3.23 11.48
C GLU A 37 0.88 2.89 12.64
N ALA A 38 1.80 1.96 12.44
CA ALA A 38 2.82 1.63 13.43
C ALA A 38 3.75 2.84 13.71
N PHE A 39 4.15 3.56 12.67
CA PHE A 39 4.94 4.79 12.84
C PHE A 39 4.20 5.87 13.62
N LYS A 40 2.91 6.03 13.38
CA LYS A 40 2.08 7.00 14.12
C LYS A 40 2.06 6.75 15.62
N MET A 41 2.21 5.49 15.99
CA MET A 41 2.24 5.05 17.39
C MET A 41 3.66 4.96 17.94
N ASP A 42 4.66 5.31 17.16
CA ASP A 42 6.08 5.11 17.46
C ASP A 42 6.42 3.64 17.76
N ASP A 43 5.65 2.73 17.19
CA ASP A 43 5.89 1.29 17.30
C ASP A 43 6.86 0.86 16.20
N PHE A 44 8.12 1.17 16.38
CA PHE A 44 9.16 0.89 15.40
C PHE A 44 9.43 -0.59 15.22
N ALA A 45 9.26 -1.38 16.27
CA ALA A 45 9.38 -2.83 16.17
C ALA A 45 8.36 -3.42 15.20
N ARG A 46 7.11 -2.98 15.30
CA ARG A 46 6.05 -3.38 14.37
C ARG A 46 6.27 -2.84 12.97
N ALA A 47 6.62 -1.57 12.84
CA ALA A 47 6.91 -0.96 11.55
C ALA A 47 8.04 -1.69 10.82
N PHE A 48 9.03 -2.14 11.55
CA PHE A 48 10.18 -2.89 11.04
C PHE A 48 9.79 -4.25 10.44
N GLU A 49 8.75 -4.87 10.97
CA GLU A 49 8.25 -6.16 10.46
C GLU A 49 7.70 -6.05 9.04
N TYR A 50 7.19 -4.89 8.64
CA TYR A 50 6.68 -4.67 7.29
C TYR A 50 7.77 -4.37 6.28
N ALA A 51 8.99 -4.10 6.73
CA ALA A 51 10.15 -3.97 5.86
C ALA A 51 10.65 -5.35 5.42
N SER A 52 11.17 -5.41 4.19
CA SER A 52 11.72 -6.66 3.66
C SER A 52 12.91 -7.15 4.47
N PRO A 53 13.26 -8.45 4.38
CA PRO A 53 14.48 -8.96 4.99
C PRO A 53 15.72 -8.18 4.58
N ASN A 54 15.77 -7.73 3.33
CA ASN A 54 16.88 -6.93 2.82
C ASN A 54 17.00 -5.57 3.55
N ILE A 55 15.88 -4.88 3.71
CA ILE A 55 15.84 -3.61 4.43
C ILE A 55 16.16 -3.82 5.92
N ARG A 56 15.60 -4.85 6.53
CA ARG A 56 15.90 -5.17 7.93
C ARG A 56 17.38 -5.48 8.17
N GLY A 57 18.00 -6.19 7.22
CA GLY A 57 19.43 -6.45 7.28
C GLY A 57 20.28 -5.20 7.14
N LEU A 58 19.83 -4.26 6.31
CA LEU A 58 20.53 -2.99 6.07
C LEU A 58 20.56 -2.10 7.32
N PHE A 59 19.44 -1.97 8.01
CA PHE A 59 19.34 -1.11 9.21
C PHE A 59 19.69 -1.83 10.51
N GLY A 60 19.48 -3.11 10.56
CA GLY A 60 19.86 -3.96 11.67
C GLY A 60 18.89 -3.97 12.85
N THR A 61 18.36 -2.82 13.26
CA THR A 61 17.44 -2.70 14.41
C THR A 61 16.23 -1.83 14.07
N PRO A 62 15.10 -2.06 14.75
CA PRO A 62 13.93 -1.18 14.61
C PRO A 62 14.22 0.28 14.96
N GLU A 63 15.08 0.52 15.95
CA GLU A 63 15.44 1.86 16.41
C GLU A 63 16.17 2.65 15.30
N ARG A 64 17.14 2.02 14.66
CA ARG A 64 17.86 2.63 13.53
C ARG A 64 16.95 2.90 12.36
N PHE A 65 16.08 1.96 12.05
CA PHE A 65 15.08 2.10 11.01
C PHE A 65 14.15 3.28 11.31
N GLY A 66 13.64 3.35 12.54
CA GLY A 66 12.79 4.45 13.00
C GLY A 66 13.46 5.81 12.91
N MET A 67 14.72 5.90 13.33
CA MET A 67 15.50 7.14 13.22
C MET A 67 15.67 7.59 11.77
N MET A 68 15.93 6.65 10.87
CA MET A 68 16.06 6.93 9.45
C MET A 68 14.76 7.51 8.90
N VAL A 69 13.63 6.93 9.24
CA VAL A 69 12.31 7.38 8.77
C VAL A 69 11.99 8.76 9.35
N GLN A 70 12.21 8.97 10.63
CA GLN A 70 11.99 10.28 11.25
C GLN A 70 12.80 11.39 10.59
N ASN A 71 14.04 11.11 10.23
CA ASN A 71 14.96 12.11 9.68
C ASN A 71 14.83 12.26 8.16
N GLY A 72 14.65 11.16 7.44
CA GLY A 72 14.64 11.15 5.98
C GLY A 72 13.25 11.18 5.36
N TYR A 73 12.24 10.70 6.08
CA TYR A 73 10.87 10.59 5.59
C TYR A 73 9.86 11.04 6.63
N PRO A 74 9.97 12.28 7.13
CA PRO A 74 9.09 12.75 8.20
C PRO A 74 7.60 12.72 7.82
N MET A 75 7.28 12.85 6.53
CA MET A 75 5.91 12.73 6.04
C MET A 75 5.36 11.30 6.18
N VAL A 76 6.22 10.29 6.16
CA VAL A 76 5.81 8.89 6.39
C VAL A 76 5.58 8.63 7.88
N TRP A 77 6.41 9.23 8.71
CA TRP A 77 6.32 9.09 10.16
C TRP A 77 5.08 9.79 10.73
N ARG A 78 4.76 10.98 10.21
CA ARG A 78 3.61 11.79 10.68
C ARG A 78 2.84 12.37 9.50
N PRO A 79 2.13 11.53 8.74
CA PRO A 79 1.30 12.02 7.65
C PRO A 79 0.02 12.66 8.18
N ALA A 80 -0.42 13.73 7.53
CA ALA A 80 -1.75 14.29 7.74
C ALA A 80 -2.80 13.54 6.90
N ASP A 81 -2.41 13.09 5.71
CA ASP A 81 -3.27 12.33 4.81
C ASP A 81 -2.44 11.43 3.91
N VAL A 82 -2.99 10.28 3.57
CA VAL A 82 -2.35 9.28 2.71
C VAL A 82 -3.32 8.84 1.63
N GLU A 83 -2.90 8.93 0.38
CA GLU A 83 -3.67 8.49 -0.77
C GLU A 83 -2.85 7.52 -1.61
N PHE A 84 -3.42 6.35 -1.91
CA PHE A 84 -2.78 5.38 -2.76
C PHE A 84 -3.12 5.68 -4.22
N LEU A 85 -2.09 5.87 -5.03
CA LEU A 85 -2.22 6.17 -6.45
C LEU A 85 -2.01 4.90 -7.28
N SER A 86 -1.26 4.98 -8.38
CA SER A 86 -1.09 3.86 -9.29
C SER A 86 -0.25 2.72 -8.70
N LEU A 87 -0.64 1.50 -9.02
CA LEU A 87 0.15 0.29 -8.83
C LEU A 87 0.72 -0.10 -10.20
N ARG A 88 2.03 -0.25 -10.30
CA ARG A 88 2.71 -0.52 -11.56
C ARG A 88 3.69 -1.66 -11.42
N GLN A 89 3.88 -2.37 -12.51
CA GLN A 89 5.01 -3.26 -12.65
C GLN A 89 6.00 -2.59 -13.60
N ARG A 90 7.22 -2.40 -13.13
CA ARG A 90 8.26 -1.74 -13.89
C ARG A 90 9.58 -2.50 -13.75
N MET A 91 10.11 -3.00 -14.89
CA MET A 91 11.36 -3.76 -14.91
C MET A 91 11.37 -4.92 -13.92
N GLY A 92 10.26 -5.65 -13.84
CA GLY A 92 10.09 -6.78 -12.90
C GLY A 92 9.82 -6.38 -11.46
N ARG A 93 9.71 -5.10 -11.16
CA ARG A 93 9.43 -4.59 -9.82
C ARG A 93 7.97 -4.16 -9.69
N ILE A 94 7.40 -4.43 -8.55
CA ILE A 94 6.06 -3.94 -8.19
C ILE A 94 6.23 -2.64 -7.44
N VAL A 95 5.61 -1.59 -7.94
CA VAL A 95 5.75 -0.23 -7.41
C VAL A 95 4.38 0.35 -7.12
N GLN A 96 4.13 0.68 -5.87
CA GLN A 96 2.93 1.38 -5.43
C GLN A 96 3.26 2.84 -5.21
N ARG A 97 2.62 3.71 -5.98
CA ARG A 97 2.73 5.15 -5.77
C ARG A 97 1.79 5.60 -4.68
N VAL A 98 2.30 6.41 -3.78
CA VAL A 98 1.56 6.93 -2.63
C VAL A 98 1.74 8.44 -2.58
N GLN A 99 0.65 9.17 -2.39
CA GLN A 99 0.70 10.60 -2.14
C GLN A 99 0.45 10.87 -0.67
N ILE A 100 1.33 11.60 -0.05
CA ILE A 100 1.25 11.92 1.38
C ILE A 100 1.24 13.44 1.53
N ARG A 101 0.25 13.93 2.28
CA ARG A 101 0.23 15.31 2.77
C ARG A 101 0.88 15.30 4.14
N ASP A 102 1.89 16.14 4.33
CA ASP A 102 2.57 16.24 5.62
C ASP A 102 1.81 17.13 6.62
N ALA A 103 2.36 17.26 7.83
CA ALA A 103 1.75 18.04 8.90
C ALA A 103 1.67 19.54 8.56
N GLN A 104 2.49 20.02 7.65
CA GLN A 104 2.50 21.40 7.17
C GLN A 104 1.61 21.63 5.94
N GLY A 105 0.95 20.59 5.47
CA GLY A 105 0.07 20.64 4.30
C GLY A 105 0.77 20.46 2.96
N GLU A 106 2.06 20.18 2.94
CA GLU A 106 2.79 19.93 1.70
C GLU A 106 2.54 18.53 1.18
N LEU A 107 2.45 18.42 -0.15
CA LEU A 107 2.25 17.15 -0.83
C LEU A 107 3.59 16.52 -1.22
N HIS A 108 3.69 15.22 -0.96
CA HIS A 108 4.80 14.39 -1.35
C HIS A 108 4.30 13.18 -2.11
N GLN A 109 5.00 12.77 -3.15
CA GLN A 109 4.75 11.48 -3.80
C GLN A 109 5.93 10.56 -3.57
N LEU A 110 5.65 9.33 -3.25
CA LEU A 110 6.64 8.31 -2.97
C LEU A 110 6.32 7.05 -3.77
N ASP A 111 7.35 6.38 -4.23
CA ASP A 111 7.24 5.06 -4.83
C ASP A 111 7.70 4.02 -3.81
N TYR A 112 6.77 3.15 -3.46
CA TYR A 112 7.03 2.01 -2.59
C TYR A 112 7.32 0.79 -3.45
N PHE A 113 8.53 0.28 -3.34
CA PHE A 113 8.93 -0.95 -4.01
C PHE A 113 8.53 -2.12 -3.13
N MET A 114 7.67 -2.98 -3.66
CA MET A 114 7.08 -4.07 -2.90
C MET A 114 7.65 -5.40 -3.36
N ILE A 115 7.88 -6.27 -2.40
CA ILE A 115 8.36 -7.63 -2.67
C ILE A 115 7.46 -8.62 -1.93
N ARG A 116 7.19 -9.73 -2.58
CA ARG A 116 6.45 -10.83 -1.97
C ARG A 116 7.43 -11.84 -1.41
N THR A 117 7.35 -12.07 -0.11
CA THR A 117 8.17 -13.05 0.60
C THR A 117 7.22 -14.13 1.13
N GLY A 118 7.21 -15.30 0.51
CA GLY A 118 6.19 -16.31 0.77
C GLY A 118 4.82 -15.79 0.37
N ASP A 119 3.90 -15.74 1.31
CA ASP A 119 2.53 -15.25 1.09
C ASP A 119 2.33 -13.79 1.55
N THR A 120 3.39 -13.13 1.98
CA THR A 120 3.31 -11.82 2.61
C THR A 120 4.05 -10.77 1.78
N TRP A 121 3.44 -9.61 1.63
CA TRP A 121 4.07 -8.46 1.00
C TRP A 121 4.89 -7.67 2.01
N HIS A 122 6.09 -7.25 1.59
CA HIS A 122 6.99 -6.41 2.39
C HIS A 122 7.47 -5.23 1.57
N ILE A 123 7.83 -4.16 2.26
CA ILE A 123 8.38 -2.96 1.65
C ILE A 123 9.89 -3.15 1.47
N ASN A 124 10.33 -3.15 0.21
CA ASN A 124 11.73 -3.37 -0.14
C ASN A 124 12.50 -2.09 -0.42
N GLY A 125 11.82 -0.96 -0.39
CA GLY A 125 12.42 0.34 -0.58
C GLY A 125 11.36 1.40 -0.81
N VAL A 126 11.75 2.65 -0.59
CA VAL A 126 10.90 3.82 -0.84
C VAL A 126 11.74 4.87 -1.51
N GLN A 127 11.21 5.49 -2.54
CA GLN A 127 11.87 6.56 -3.27
C GLN A 127 10.96 7.77 -3.36
N MET A 128 11.51 8.95 -3.06
CA MET A 128 10.81 10.21 -3.26
C MET A 128 10.68 10.49 -4.74
N VAL A 129 9.49 10.89 -5.15
CA VAL A 129 9.20 11.26 -6.54
C VAL A 129 9.08 12.77 -6.63
N ARG A 130 9.73 13.34 -7.65
CA ARG A 130 9.57 14.77 -7.90
C ARG A 130 8.21 15.03 -8.53
N ILE A 131 7.43 15.93 -7.92
CA ILE A 131 6.14 16.36 -8.44
C ILE A 131 6.38 17.62 -9.28
N PRO A 132 6.11 17.59 -10.60
CA PRO A 132 6.26 18.77 -11.45
C PRO A 132 5.38 19.93 -10.99
N GLY A 133 5.95 21.12 -10.89
CA GLY A 133 5.23 22.33 -10.53
C GLY A 133 4.95 22.52 -9.05
N VAL A 134 5.43 21.62 -8.18
CA VAL A 134 5.26 21.69 -6.73
C VAL A 134 6.63 21.80 -6.08
N GLY A 135 6.78 22.74 -5.16
CA GLY A 135 7.99 22.87 -4.35
C GLY A 135 9.23 23.31 -5.12
N ALA A 136 9.06 24.20 -6.06
CA ALA A 136 10.20 24.80 -6.77
C ALA A 136 11.02 25.67 -5.85
#